data_b4f4b732faafbec9e693ee3b6db356c6
#
_entry.id   b4f4b732faafbec9e693ee3b6db356c6
#
_cell.length_a   1.000
_cell.length_b   1.000
_cell.length_c   1.000
_cell.angle_alpha   90.00
_cell.angle_beta   90.00
_cell.angle_gamma   90.00
#
_symmetry.space_group_name_H-M   'P 1'
#
loop_
_entity.id
_entity.type
_entity.pdbx_description
1 polymer ?
#
loop_
_entity_poly.entity_id
_entity_poly.type
_entity_poly.pdbx_seq_one_letter_code
_entity_poly.pdbx_strand_id
1 'polypeptide(L)'
;NQQPISLYKIETAAKQQVATPTATPVAGEVAKGTKVEFKCKTEGAKISYKTTGEYIEYTEPVEVTEAVTFTVKATKDGMDDSDEVKFAYTVKAEEPVQSLFKDGEQIVIYNPANMKALSTEYTGFYNKGTDVTLTNGTLTGYTEADVWTVGVNADGTYTFSTSEGKKLSMAEKYTSTPLDEVNTAWNVTAAKTENCFYIQNAARGNYLEWYAEKNNWSSYSRISDEALFAQQFYL
;
A
#
# COMPACT_ATOMS: atom_id res chain seq x y z
N ASN A 1 -37.98 71.08 -43.36
CA ASN A 1 -37.78 69.62 -43.61
C ASN A 1 -37.02 69.04 -42.44
N GLN A 2 -37.78 68.38 -41.54
CA GLN A 2 -37.14 67.57 -40.50
C GLN A 2 -36.97 66.15 -41.07
N GLN A 3 -35.75 65.67 -41.10
CA GLN A 3 -35.40 64.27 -41.41
C GLN A 3 -35.80 63.43 -40.22
N PRO A 4 -36.44 62.25 -40.43
CA PRO A 4 -36.76 61.36 -39.34
C PRO A 4 -35.50 60.76 -38.75
N ILE A 5 -35.37 60.83 -37.41
CA ILE A 5 -34.29 60.21 -36.68
C ILE A 5 -34.66 58.69 -36.53
N SER A 6 -33.89 57.82 -37.19
CA SER A 6 -34.02 56.38 -37.03
C SER A 6 -33.26 55.97 -35.81
N LEU A 7 -33.97 55.47 -34.77
CA LEU A 7 -33.38 54.81 -33.59
C LEU A 7 -33.06 53.35 -33.93
N TYR A 8 -31.79 53.03 -34.01
CA TYR A 8 -31.34 51.63 -34.13
C TYR A 8 -31.12 51.06 -32.72
N LYS A 9 -31.80 49.97 -32.44
CA LYS A 9 -31.53 49.17 -31.24
C LYS A 9 -30.19 48.49 -31.44
N ILE A 10 -29.20 48.79 -30.63
CA ILE A 10 -27.92 48.05 -30.62
C ILE A 10 -28.19 46.75 -29.86
N GLU A 11 -28.34 45.68 -30.60
CA GLU A 11 -28.31 44.34 -29.98
C GLU A 11 -26.85 43.98 -29.71
N THR A 12 -26.47 43.95 -28.44
CA THR A 12 -25.17 43.39 -28.07
C THR A 12 -25.25 41.89 -28.33
N ALA A 13 -24.39 41.34 -29.19
CA ALA A 13 -24.29 39.91 -29.39
C ALA A 13 -24.08 39.23 -28.05
N ALA A 14 -24.86 38.20 -27.76
CA ALA A 14 -24.68 37.39 -26.57
C ALA A 14 -23.26 36.84 -26.57
N LYS A 15 -22.53 37.00 -25.44
CA LYS A 15 -21.22 36.40 -25.31
C LYS A 15 -21.36 34.87 -25.30
N GLN A 16 -20.41 34.20 -25.94
CA GLN A 16 -20.31 32.76 -25.87
C GLN A 16 -19.90 32.35 -24.44
N GLN A 17 -20.53 31.31 -23.89
CA GLN A 17 -20.20 30.79 -22.58
C GLN A 17 -19.06 29.77 -22.68
N VAL A 18 -18.15 29.80 -21.72
CA VAL A 18 -17.09 28.78 -21.54
C VAL A 18 -17.72 27.42 -21.21
N ALA A 19 -17.21 26.35 -21.81
CA ALA A 19 -17.69 25.00 -21.54
C ALA A 19 -17.47 24.61 -20.08
N THR A 20 -18.46 23.94 -19.48
CA THR A 20 -18.37 23.41 -18.10
C THR A 20 -17.22 22.42 -17.99
N PRO A 21 -16.35 22.55 -16.97
CA PRO A 21 -15.26 21.61 -16.73
C PRO A 21 -15.72 20.18 -16.48
N THR A 22 -14.82 19.23 -16.78
CA THR A 22 -14.97 17.80 -16.48
C THR A 22 -13.84 17.34 -15.57
N ALA A 23 -14.03 16.21 -14.85
CA ALA A 23 -13.03 15.61 -13.98
C ALA A 23 -12.69 14.18 -14.40
N THR A 24 -11.43 13.79 -14.23
CA THR A 24 -10.94 12.44 -14.44
C THR A 24 -10.08 12.03 -13.24
N PRO A 25 -10.39 10.92 -12.54
CA PRO A 25 -11.56 10.04 -12.75
C PRO A 25 -12.88 10.78 -12.49
N VAL A 26 -14.00 10.20 -12.94
CA VAL A 26 -15.34 10.73 -12.64
C VAL A 26 -15.58 10.75 -11.13
N ALA A 27 -16.42 11.68 -10.66
CA ALA A 27 -16.80 11.78 -9.24
C ALA A 27 -17.37 10.45 -8.72
N GLY A 28 -17.05 10.12 -7.47
CA GLY A 28 -17.45 8.88 -6.83
C GLY A 28 -16.39 8.36 -5.86
N GLU A 29 -16.44 7.06 -5.59
CA GLU A 29 -15.47 6.40 -4.71
C GLU A 29 -14.15 6.15 -5.46
N VAL A 30 -13.04 6.55 -4.85
CA VAL A 30 -11.67 6.41 -5.40
C VAL A 30 -10.73 5.84 -4.34
N ALA A 31 -9.59 5.29 -4.79
CA ALA A 31 -8.53 4.90 -3.86
C ALA A 31 -7.90 6.14 -3.20
N LYS A 32 -7.45 6.02 -1.95
CA LYS A 32 -6.68 7.07 -1.27
C LYS A 32 -5.43 7.43 -2.09
N GLY A 33 -5.17 8.71 -2.24
CA GLY A 33 -4.05 9.21 -3.08
C GLY A 33 -4.37 9.32 -4.57
N THR A 34 -5.62 9.06 -5.00
CA THR A 34 -6.02 9.27 -6.41
C THR A 34 -5.88 10.73 -6.79
N LYS A 35 -5.21 10.98 -7.91
CA LYS A 35 -5.08 12.33 -8.48
C LYS A 35 -6.22 12.62 -9.44
N VAL A 36 -6.93 13.72 -9.19
CA VAL A 36 -8.04 14.21 -10.01
C VAL A 36 -7.55 15.30 -10.95
N GLU A 37 -7.78 15.10 -12.23
CA GLU A 37 -7.47 16.07 -13.29
C GLU A 37 -8.76 16.77 -13.76
N PHE A 38 -8.75 18.11 -13.83
CA PHE A 38 -9.84 18.90 -14.40
C PHE A 38 -9.50 19.33 -15.81
N LYS A 39 -10.46 19.23 -16.73
CA LYS A 39 -10.34 19.65 -18.14
C LYS A 39 -11.51 20.51 -18.57
N CYS A 40 -11.25 21.49 -19.45
CA CYS A 40 -12.26 22.29 -20.11
C CYS A 40 -12.13 22.15 -21.63
N LYS A 41 -13.26 22.00 -22.33
CA LYS A 41 -13.28 21.90 -23.81
C LYS A 41 -13.01 23.24 -24.51
N THR A 42 -13.20 24.39 -23.82
CA THR A 42 -12.89 25.70 -24.37
C THR A 42 -11.39 25.91 -24.33
N GLU A 43 -10.76 25.94 -25.48
CA GLU A 43 -9.32 26.17 -25.62
C GLU A 43 -8.89 27.49 -24.97
N GLY A 44 -7.82 27.49 -24.20
CA GLY A 44 -7.29 28.67 -23.49
C GLY A 44 -8.15 29.14 -22.32
N ALA A 45 -9.15 28.38 -21.88
CA ALA A 45 -9.88 28.68 -20.65
C ALA A 45 -9.02 28.36 -19.43
N LYS A 46 -9.09 29.20 -18.39
CA LYS A 46 -8.50 28.99 -17.08
C LYS A 46 -9.50 28.27 -16.20
N ILE A 47 -9.07 27.19 -15.54
CA ILE A 47 -9.88 26.43 -14.60
C ILE A 47 -9.53 26.86 -13.18
N SER A 48 -10.55 27.04 -12.34
CA SER A 48 -10.39 27.31 -10.91
C SER A 48 -11.30 26.39 -10.11
N TYR A 49 -10.86 26.01 -8.93
CA TYR A 49 -11.64 25.14 -8.04
C TYR A 49 -11.57 25.62 -6.60
N LYS A 50 -12.51 25.14 -5.78
CA LYS A 50 -12.53 25.29 -4.33
C LYS A 50 -13.09 24.03 -3.69
N THR A 51 -12.67 23.77 -2.46
CA THR A 51 -13.33 22.80 -1.56
C THR A 51 -14.21 23.54 -0.57
N THR A 52 -13.70 24.63 -0.03
CA THR A 52 -14.36 25.63 0.83
C THR A 52 -13.76 27.00 0.51
N GLY A 53 -14.39 28.10 0.94
CA GLY A 53 -13.83 29.47 0.79
C GLY A 53 -13.67 29.95 -0.64
N GLU A 54 -12.50 30.51 -0.96
CA GLU A 54 -12.18 31.15 -2.22
C GLU A 54 -11.73 30.17 -3.32
N TYR A 55 -11.89 30.57 -4.58
CA TYR A 55 -11.38 29.82 -5.73
C TYR A 55 -9.88 29.95 -5.85
N ILE A 56 -9.20 28.84 -6.12
CA ILE A 56 -7.78 28.79 -6.47
C ILE A 56 -7.61 28.32 -7.91
N GLU A 57 -6.58 28.81 -8.59
CA GLU A 57 -6.27 28.40 -9.96
C GLU A 57 -5.82 26.95 -10.00
N TYR A 58 -6.38 26.18 -10.93
CA TYR A 58 -5.98 24.79 -11.16
C TYR A 58 -4.77 24.75 -12.08
N THR A 59 -3.64 24.25 -11.59
CA THR A 59 -2.37 24.14 -12.32
C THR A 59 -1.88 22.70 -12.48
N GLU A 60 -2.29 21.80 -11.57
CA GLU A 60 -1.87 20.40 -11.55
C GLU A 60 -2.95 19.50 -10.92
N PRO A 61 -2.90 18.16 -11.17
CA PRO A 61 -3.87 17.25 -10.61
C PRO A 61 -3.89 17.26 -9.08
N VAL A 62 -5.10 17.29 -8.50
CA VAL A 62 -5.33 17.38 -7.04
C VAL A 62 -5.48 15.98 -6.45
N GLU A 63 -4.74 15.70 -5.39
CA GLU A 63 -4.79 14.41 -4.70
C GLU A 63 -5.98 14.32 -3.72
N VAL A 64 -6.70 13.19 -3.75
CA VAL A 64 -7.81 12.89 -2.87
C VAL A 64 -7.33 11.96 -1.75
N THR A 65 -7.16 12.49 -0.55
CA THR A 65 -6.72 11.73 0.64
C THR A 65 -7.83 11.44 1.64
N GLU A 66 -8.95 12.18 1.53
CA GLU A 66 -10.16 12.06 2.35
C GLU A 66 -11.41 12.44 1.53
N ALA A 67 -12.58 12.26 2.09
CA ALA A 67 -13.82 12.66 1.43
C ALA A 67 -13.82 14.17 1.14
N VAL A 68 -14.01 14.56 -0.11
CA VAL A 68 -13.92 15.95 -0.56
C VAL A 68 -14.92 16.25 -1.69
N THR A 69 -15.39 17.48 -1.75
CA THR A 69 -16.18 17.99 -2.88
C THR A 69 -15.46 19.20 -3.48
N PHE A 70 -15.05 19.07 -4.73
CA PHE A 70 -14.52 20.16 -5.51
C PHE A 70 -15.67 20.90 -6.23
N THR A 71 -15.78 22.21 -6.04
CA THR A 71 -16.61 23.08 -6.90
C THR A 71 -15.68 23.72 -7.91
N VAL A 72 -15.93 23.48 -9.20
CA VAL A 72 -15.02 23.83 -10.29
C VAL A 72 -15.74 24.72 -11.29
N LYS A 73 -15.06 25.73 -11.81
CA LYS A 73 -15.50 26.57 -12.92
C LYS A 73 -14.35 26.89 -13.87
N ALA A 74 -14.67 27.35 -15.06
CA ALA A 74 -13.69 27.82 -16.03
C ALA A 74 -14.06 29.21 -16.53
N THR A 75 -13.04 30.04 -16.81
CA THR A 75 -13.18 31.39 -17.28
C THR A 75 -12.30 31.65 -18.51
N LYS A 76 -12.70 32.56 -19.38
CA LYS A 76 -11.90 33.00 -20.53
C LYS A 76 -12.27 34.45 -20.89
N ASP A 77 -11.25 35.25 -21.15
CA ASP A 77 -11.47 36.64 -21.55
C ASP A 77 -12.36 36.74 -22.79
N GLY A 78 -13.35 37.63 -22.74
CA GLY A 78 -14.30 37.88 -23.83
C GLY A 78 -15.47 36.88 -23.89
N MET A 79 -15.53 35.90 -23.03
CA MET A 79 -16.63 34.93 -22.88
C MET A 79 -17.32 35.09 -21.51
N ASP A 80 -18.52 34.53 -21.38
CA ASP A 80 -19.15 34.37 -20.07
C ASP A 80 -18.55 33.16 -19.35
N ASP A 81 -18.43 33.23 -18.03
CA ASP A 81 -17.93 32.13 -17.21
C ASP A 81 -18.72 30.84 -17.44
N SER A 82 -18.10 29.68 -17.28
CA SER A 82 -18.81 28.41 -17.28
C SER A 82 -19.78 28.31 -16.09
N ASP A 83 -20.74 27.42 -16.18
CA ASP A 83 -21.45 26.97 -15.00
C ASP A 83 -20.49 26.34 -13.97
N GLU A 84 -20.82 26.51 -12.67
CA GLU A 84 -20.14 25.78 -11.60
C GLU A 84 -20.57 24.30 -11.63
N VAL A 85 -19.61 23.40 -11.51
CA VAL A 85 -19.87 21.95 -11.39
C VAL A 85 -19.22 21.41 -10.12
N LYS A 86 -19.90 20.47 -9.47
CA LYS A 86 -19.42 19.82 -8.26
C LYS A 86 -18.99 18.39 -8.55
N PHE A 87 -17.80 18.04 -8.09
CA PHE A 87 -17.26 16.69 -8.13
C PHE A 87 -17.02 16.22 -6.69
N ALA A 88 -17.88 15.34 -6.22
CA ALA A 88 -17.77 14.74 -4.88
C ALA A 88 -17.00 13.42 -4.97
N TYR A 89 -15.96 13.31 -4.18
CA TYR A 89 -15.18 12.08 -4.03
C TYR A 89 -15.27 11.56 -2.61
N THR A 90 -15.36 10.25 -2.49
CA THR A 90 -15.15 9.52 -1.25
C THR A 90 -13.95 8.61 -1.40
N VAL A 91 -13.21 8.40 -0.34
CA VAL A 91 -12.08 7.47 -0.35
C VAL A 91 -12.62 6.09 0.02
N LYS A 92 -12.27 5.10 -0.82
CA LYS A 92 -12.58 3.70 -0.52
C LYS A 92 -11.99 3.37 0.84
N ALA A 93 -12.82 2.88 1.76
CA ALA A 93 -12.33 2.33 3.01
C ALA A 93 -11.32 1.21 2.68
N GLU A 94 -10.14 1.25 3.27
CA GLU A 94 -9.25 0.10 3.24
C GLU A 94 -10.02 -1.03 3.93
N GLU A 95 -10.35 -2.07 3.18
CA GLU A 95 -10.86 -3.31 3.77
C GLU A 95 -9.82 -3.74 4.81
N PRO A 96 -10.24 -4.08 6.03
CA PRO A 96 -9.29 -4.58 7.02
C PRO A 96 -8.58 -5.77 6.38
N VAL A 97 -7.25 -5.66 6.24
CA VAL A 97 -6.44 -6.77 5.74
C VAL A 97 -6.75 -7.95 6.65
N GLN A 98 -7.37 -8.98 6.11
CA GLN A 98 -7.64 -10.18 6.90
C GLN A 98 -6.29 -10.74 7.30
N SER A 99 -5.89 -10.48 8.53
CA SER A 99 -4.59 -10.89 9.05
C SER A 99 -4.54 -12.42 9.10
N LEU A 100 -3.43 -12.98 8.65
CA LEU A 100 -3.16 -14.41 8.75
C LEU A 100 -3.02 -14.85 10.21
N PHE A 101 -2.60 -13.94 11.08
CA PHE A 101 -2.38 -14.18 12.50
C PHE A 101 -3.15 -13.18 13.36
N LYS A 102 -3.34 -13.54 14.62
CA LYS A 102 -3.77 -12.60 15.67
C LYS A 102 -2.54 -11.94 16.30
N ASP A 103 -2.68 -10.68 16.68
CA ASP A 103 -1.63 -9.99 17.42
C ASP A 103 -1.37 -10.69 18.75
N GLY A 104 -0.10 -10.95 19.08
CA GLY A 104 0.32 -11.70 20.27
C GLY A 104 0.22 -13.22 20.13
N GLU A 105 -0.16 -13.76 18.98
CA GLU A 105 -0.20 -15.20 18.74
C GLU A 105 1.21 -15.81 18.76
N GLN A 106 1.34 -17.00 19.37
CA GLN A 106 2.61 -17.72 19.41
C GLN A 106 2.62 -18.80 18.33
N ILE A 107 3.70 -18.85 17.56
CA ILE A 107 3.86 -19.75 16.43
C ILE A 107 5.26 -20.38 16.39
N VAL A 108 5.37 -21.51 15.73
CA VAL A 108 6.65 -22.05 15.25
C VAL A 108 6.72 -21.85 13.74
N ILE A 109 7.74 -21.18 13.25
CA ILE A 109 8.04 -21.06 11.81
C ILE A 109 8.94 -22.22 11.43
N TYR A 110 8.55 -23.06 10.47
CA TYR A 110 9.39 -24.16 10.06
C TYR A 110 9.38 -24.38 8.54
N ASN A 111 10.46 -24.95 8.05
CA ASN A 111 10.57 -25.38 6.66
C ASN A 111 10.13 -26.84 6.53
N PRO A 112 9.00 -27.13 5.87
CA PRO A 112 8.45 -28.49 5.81
C PRO A 112 9.28 -29.45 4.94
N ALA A 113 9.97 -28.94 3.90
CA ALA A 113 10.78 -29.78 3.03
C ALA A 113 12.06 -30.30 3.70
N ASN A 114 12.59 -29.54 4.67
CA ASN A 114 13.81 -29.87 5.39
C ASN A 114 13.56 -30.21 6.86
N MET A 115 12.31 -30.10 7.33
CA MET A 115 11.91 -30.35 8.72
C MET A 115 12.76 -29.58 9.73
N LYS A 116 12.91 -28.29 9.50
CA LYS A 116 13.71 -27.38 10.32
C LYS A 116 12.86 -26.21 10.82
N ALA A 117 12.76 -26.04 12.12
CA ALA A 117 12.17 -24.84 12.73
C ALA A 117 13.19 -23.71 12.79
N LEU A 118 12.68 -22.47 12.68
CA LEU A 118 13.46 -21.25 12.89
C LEU A 118 13.65 -21.00 14.37
N SER A 119 14.88 -21.16 14.86
CA SER A 119 15.19 -20.91 16.25
C SER A 119 15.43 -19.42 16.54
N THR A 120 15.07 -18.98 17.73
CA THR A 120 15.44 -17.66 18.26
C THR A 120 16.91 -17.58 18.67
N GLU A 121 17.65 -18.69 18.62
CA GLU A 121 19.08 -18.71 18.86
C GLU A 121 19.85 -18.15 17.66
N TYR A 122 20.50 -17.00 17.89
CA TYR A 122 21.28 -16.29 16.89
C TYR A 122 22.78 -16.51 17.08
N THR A 123 23.49 -16.90 16.02
CA THR A 123 24.91 -17.28 16.07
C THR A 123 25.88 -16.11 15.85
N GLY A 124 25.37 -14.88 15.68
CA GLY A 124 26.15 -13.67 15.30
C GLY A 124 25.96 -13.29 13.83
N PHE A 125 25.47 -14.22 12.98
CA PHE A 125 25.10 -13.96 11.59
C PHE A 125 23.74 -14.52 11.20
N TYR A 126 23.39 -15.73 11.67
CA TYR A 126 22.20 -16.47 11.25
C TYR A 126 21.51 -17.14 12.43
N ASN A 127 20.21 -17.33 12.33
CA ASN A 127 19.46 -18.13 13.31
C ASN A 127 19.73 -19.62 13.09
N LYS A 128 19.77 -20.37 14.17
CA LYS A 128 19.87 -21.84 14.12
C LYS A 128 18.59 -22.47 13.61
N GLY A 129 18.69 -23.69 13.12
CA GLY A 129 17.57 -24.55 12.81
C GLY A 129 17.47 -25.70 13.80
N THR A 130 16.26 -25.94 14.31
CA THR A 130 15.95 -27.06 15.17
C THR A 130 15.28 -28.18 14.38
N ASP A 131 15.72 -29.41 14.55
CA ASP A 131 15.07 -30.58 13.93
C ASP A 131 13.67 -30.77 14.49
N VAL A 132 12.67 -30.83 13.61
CA VAL A 132 11.28 -31.05 13.98
C VAL A 132 10.67 -32.20 13.18
N THR A 133 9.57 -32.74 13.65
CA THR A 133 8.84 -33.80 12.97
C THR A 133 7.36 -33.48 12.98
N LEU A 134 6.71 -33.58 11.83
CA LEU A 134 5.26 -33.44 11.69
C LEU A 134 4.63 -34.83 11.55
N THR A 135 3.79 -35.21 12.51
CA THR A 135 3.08 -36.49 12.48
C THR A 135 1.59 -36.24 12.75
N ASN A 136 0.74 -36.63 11.81
CA ASN A 136 -0.72 -36.47 11.92
C ASN A 136 -1.15 -35.04 12.29
N GLY A 137 -0.48 -34.00 11.72
CA GLY A 137 -0.77 -32.61 12.00
C GLY A 137 -0.16 -32.06 13.29
N THR A 138 0.57 -32.89 14.07
CA THR A 138 1.25 -32.45 15.29
C THR A 138 2.74 -32.29 15.03
N LEU A 139 3.27 -31.08 15.24
CA LEU A 139 4.69 -30.76 15.17
C LEU A 139 5.35 -31.09 16.52
N THR A 140 6.46 -31.80 16.49
CA THR A 140 7.26 -32.19 17.67
C THR A 140 8.74 -31.89 17.43
N GLY A 141 9.53 -31.87 18.50
CA GLY A 141 10.98 -31.60 18.43
C GLY A 141 11.35 -30.15 18.64
N TYR A 142 10.41 -29.21 18.51
CA TYR A 142 10.66 -27.80 18.84
C TYR A 142 10.68 -27.58 20.36
N THR A 143 11.29 -26.47 20.77
CA THR A 143 11.41 -26.00 22.15
C THR A 143 10.89 -24.56 22.27
N GLU A 144 10.92 -24.00 23.47
CA GLU A 144 10.59 -22.57 23.68
C GLU A 144 11.52 -21.65 22.87
N ALA A 145 12.75 -22.09 22.56
CA ALA A 145 13.67 -21.34 21.70
C ALA A 145 13.25 -21.30 20.22
N ASP A 146 12.21 -22.02 19.83
CA ASP A 146 11.69 -22.02 18.46
C ASP A 146 10.33 -21.33 18.34
N VAL A 147 9.82 -20.78 19.47
CA VAL A 147 8.54 -20.09 19.52
C VAL A 147 8.71 -18.60 19.29
N TRP A 148 7.92 -18.07 18.37
CA TRP A 148 7.88 -16.66 18.02
C TRP A 148 6.53 -16.06 18.36
N THR A 149 6.53 -14.86 18.94
CA THR A 149 5.30 -14.07 19.14
C THR A 149 5.09 -13.15 17.95
N VAL A 150 3.92 -13.25 17.34
CA VAL A 150 3.56 -12.43 16.18
C VAL A 150 3.07 -11.05 16.63
N GLY A 151 3.59 -9.99 16.02
CA GLY A 151 2.99 -8.66 16.06
C GLY A 151 2.36 -8.33 14.71
N VAL A 152 1.15 -7.80 14.71
CA VAL A 152 0.41 -7.41 13.50
C VAL A 152 0.49 -5.90 13.33
N ASN A 153 1.11 -5.43 12.25
CA ASN A 153 1.24 -4.00 11.96
C ASN A 153 0.02 -3.47 11.20
N ALA A 154 -0.26 -2.19 11.34
CA ALA A 154 -1.41 -1.54 10.68
C ALA A 154 -1.34 -1.58 9.14
N ASP A 155 -0.15 -1.72 8.57
CA ASP A 155 0.09 -1.85 7.13
C ASP A 155 -0.03 -3.28 6.59
N GLY A 156 -0.42 -4.25 7.45
CA GLY A 156 -0.58 -5.66 7.09
C GLY A 156 0.73 -6.47 7.11
N THR A 157 1.86 -5.86 7.50
CA THR A 157 3.10 -6.60 7.75
C THR A 157 3.10 -7.20 9.16
N TYR A 158 4.04 -8.10 9.40
CA TYR A 158 4.19 -8.80 10.68
C TYR A 158 5.57 -8.56 11.28
N THR A 159 5.64 -8.64 12.61
CA THR A 159 6.89 -8.82 13.34
C THR A 159 6.89 -10.17 14.03
N PHE A 160 8.06 -10.77 14.18
CA PHE A 160 8.25 -12.04 14.91
C PHE A 160 9.23 -11.77 16.04
N SER A 161 8.77 -11.92 17.29
CA SER A 161 9.55 -11.57 18.48
C SER A 161 9.85 -12.80 19.32
N THR A 162 11.02 -12.83 19.94
CA THR A 162 11.38 -13.80 20.95
C THR A 162 10.62 -13.55 22.26
N SER A 163 10.69 -14.48 23.22
CA SER A 163 10.14 -14.30 24.57
C SER A 163 10.75 -13.09 25.32
N GLU A 164 11.97 -12.67 24.95
CA GLU A 164 12.65 -11.48 25.48
C GLU A 164 12.25 -10.19 24.75
N GLY A 165 11.39 -10.26 23.73
CA GLY A 165 10.95 -9.13 22.93
C GLY A 165 11.91 -8.69 21.81
N LYS A 166 13.02 -9.42 21.59
CA LYS A 166 13.90 -9.17 20.43
C LYS A 166 13.20 -9.61 19.15
N LYS A 167 13.35 -8.84 18.08
CA LYS A 167 12.62 -9.09 16.83
C LYS A 167 13.52 -9.73 15.77
N LEU A 168 12.97 -10.71 15.05
CA LEU A 168 13.56 -11.17 13.80
C LEU A 168 13.70 -9.98 12.86
N SER A 169 14.90 -9.71 12.43
CA SER A 169 15.22 -8.57 11.59
C SER A 169 16.05 -8.98 10.39
N MET A 170 16.34 -8.04 9.54
CA MET A 170 17.27 -8.23 8.44
C MET A 170 18.37 -7.18 8.46
N ALA A 171 19.62 -7.64 8.39
CA ALA A 171 20.79 -6.75 8.37
C ALA A 171 20.73 -5.75 7.19
N GLU A 172 21.23 -4.55 7.36
CA GLU A 172 21.19 -3.50 6.34
C GLU A 172 22.00 -3.83 5.08
N LYS A 173 23.09 -4.58 5.21
CA LYS A 173 24.03 -4.85 4.11
C LYS A 173 24.15 -6.31 3.70
N TYR A 174 23.81 -7.23 4.59
CA TYR A 174 24.04 -8.67 4.38
C TYR A 174 22.71 -9.43 4.31
N THR A 175 22.79 -10.74 4.11
CA THR A 175 21.66 -11.67 4.09
C THR A 175 21.34 -12.24 5.48
N SER A 176 22.06 -11.80 6.51
CA SER A 176 21.85 -12.23 7.89
C SER A 176 20.52 -11.74 8.45
N THR A 177 19.99 -12.53 9.38
CA THR A 177 18.71 -12.31 10.06
C THR A 177 18.93 -12.11 11.56
N PRO A 178 19.49 -10.96 11.98
CA PRO A 178 19.74 -10.68 13.40
C PRO A 178 18.45 -10.51 14.21
N LEU A 179 18.62 -10.44 15.53
CA LEU A 179 17.55 -10.15 16.47
C LEU A 179 17.73 -8.72 17.00
N ASP A 180 17.23 -7.74 16.25
CA ASP A 180 17.35 -6.32 16.59
C ASP A 180 16.09 -5.51 16.25
N GLU A 181 16.19 -4.17 16.19
CA GLU A 181 15.07 -3.27 15.93
C GLU A 181 15.06 -2.70 14.48
N VAL A 182 15.99 -3.13 13.61
CA VAL A 182 16.12 -2.60 12.25
C VAL A 182 15.53 -3.60 11.25
N ASN A 183 14.72 -3.12 10.29
CA ASN A 183 14.11 -3.95 9.24
C ASN A 183 13.35 -5.17 9.82
N THR A 184 12.48 -4.93 10.79
CA THR A 184 11.75 -5.97 11.53
C THR A 184 10.38 -6.32 10.95
N ALA A 185 9.92 -5.60 9.92
CA ALA A 185 8.63 -5.83 9.27
C ALA A 185 8.76 -6.86 8.13
N TRP A 186 7.84 -7.83 8.11
CA TRP A 186 7.83 -8.93 7.17
C TRP A 186 6.47 -9.08 6.50
N ASN A 187 6.46 -9.21 5.18
CA ASN A 187 5.31 -9.65 4.40
C ASN A 187 5.21 -11.17 4.45
N VAL A 188 4.00 -11.68 4.63
CA VAL A 188 3.70 -13.12 4.54
C VAL A 188 2.71 -13.33 3.41
N THR A 189 3.11 -14.06 2.38
CA THR A 189 2.30 -14.30 1.17
C THR A 189 2.26 -15.78 0.86
N ALA A 190 1.16 -16.26 0.24
CA ALA A 190 1.03 -17.65 -0.15
C ALA A 190 2.19 -18.07 -1.09
N ALA A 191 2.79 -19.21 -0.80
CA ALA A 191 3.79 -19.84 -1.66
C ALA A 191 3.13 -20.68 -2.76
N LYS A 192 3.92 -21.17 -3.71
CA LYS A 192 3.42 -22.09 -4.73
C LYS A 192 3.09 -23.47 -4.15
N THR A 193 3.83 -23.88 -3.12
CA THR A 193 3.54 -25.10 -2.36
C THR A 193 2.31 -24.87 -1.49
N GLU A 194 1.34 -25.75 -1.60
CA GLU A 194 0.08 -25.67 -0.86
C GLU A 194 0.33 -25.59 0.65
N ASN A 195 -0.45 -24.74 1.35
CA ASN A 195 -0.34 -24.46 2.78
C ASN A 195 1.03 -23.94 3.23
N CYS A 196 1.84 -23.42 2.31
CA CYS A 196 3.12 -22.80 2.60
C CYS A 196 3.09 -21.30 2.26
N PHE A 197 4.04 -20.57 2.84
CA PHE A 197 4.13 -19.13 2.74
C PHE A 197 5.57 -18.68 2.48
N TYR A 198 5.72 -17.61 1.72
CA TYR A 198 6.96 -16.84 1.64
C TYR A 198 6.94 -15.77 2.72
N ILE A 199 8.06 -15.61 3.41
CA ILE A 199 8.27 -14.58 4.42
C ILE A 199 9.31 -13.61 3.87
N GLN A 200 8.87 -12.42 3.44
CA GLN A 200 9.71 -11.42 2.77
C GLN A 200 9.92 -10.21 3.65
N ASN A 201 11.15 -9.79 3.87
CA ASN A 201 11.43 -8.55 4.58
C ASN A 201 10.89 -7.34 3.81
N ALA A 202 10.04 -6.54 4.44
CA ALA A 202 9.34 -5.44 3.77
C ALA A 202 10.29 -4.33 3.30
N ALA A 203 11.35 -4.03 4.07
CA ALA A 203 12.30 -2.99 3.73
C ALA A 203 13.37 -3.43 2.72
N ARG A 204 13.81 -4.70 2.81
CA ARG A 204 14.95 -5.22 2.03
C ARG A 204 14.53 -6.05 0.82
N GLY A 205 13.29 -6.54 0.80
CA GLY A 205 12.78 -7.40 -0.27
C GLY A 205 13.36 -8.82 -0.31
N ASN A 206 14.23 -9.19 0.63
CA ASN A 206 14.78 -10.54 0.73
C ASN A 206 13.77 -11.48 1.39
N TYR A 207 13.79 -12.73 0.96
CA TYR A 207 12.96 -13.80 1.47
C TYR A 207 13.72 -14.63 2.50
N LEU A 208 13.08 -14.95 3.61
CA LEU A 208 13.60 -15.89 4.60
C LEU A 208 13.73 -17.28 3.97
N GLU A 209 14.87 -17.93 4.18
CA GLU A 209 15.17 -19.27 3.66
C GLU A 209 15.81 -20.16 4.69
N TRP A 210 15.58 -21.45 4.57
CA TRP A 210 16.44 -22.47 5.15
C TRP A 210 17.64 -22.68 4.24
N TYR A 211 18.83 -22.19 4.64
CA TYR A 211 20.05 -22.37 3.86
C TYR A 211 20.68 -23.73 4.15
N ALA A 212 20.26 -24.76 3.42
CA ALA A 212 20.62 -26.16 3.67
C ALA A 212 22.14 -26.42 3.65
N GLU A 213 22.89 -25.79 2.75
CA GLU A 213 24.35 -25.96 2.65
C GLU A 213 25.10 -25.54 3.93
N LYS A 214 24.58 -24.57 4.66
CA LYS A 214 25.15 -24.04 5.90
C LYS A 214 24.42 -24.48 7.15
N ASN A 215 23.33 -25.25 7.00
CA ASN A 215 22.51 -25.75 8.08
C ASN A 215 22.05 -24.63 9.04
N ASN A 216 21.56 -23.53 8.46
CA ASN A 216 21.07 -22.37 9.21
C ASN A 216 19.96 -21.61 8.44
N TRP A 217 19.29 -20.69 9.12
CA TRP A 217 18.36 -19.76 8.52
C TRP A 217 19.06 -18.50 8.06
N SER A 218 18.71 -18.05 6.86
CA SER A 218 19.25 -16.90 6.18
C SER A 218 18.17 -16.20 5.37
N SER A 219 18.56 -15.27 4.51
CA SER A 219 17.66 -14.66 3.52
C SER A 219 18.32 -14.54 2.16
N TYR A 220 17.53 -14.49 1.10
CA TYR A 220 18.01 -14.26 -0.25
C TYR A 220 17.08 -13.36 -1.05
N SER A 221 17.63 -12.64 -2.02
CA SER A 221 16.88 -11.62 -2.80
C SER A 221 15.87 -12.20 -3.80
N ARG A 222 15.89 -13.50 -4.03
CA ARG A 222 14.98 -14.20 -4.96
C ARG A 222 14.74 -15.62 -4.47
N ILE A 223 13.58 -16.16 -4.81
CA ILE A 223 13.25 -17.57 -4.57
C ILE A 223 13.97 -18.40 -5.66
N SER A 224 15.02 -19.11 -5.26
CA SER A 224 15.83 -19.94 -6.14
C SER A 224 15.38 -21.40 -6.15
N ASP A 225 14.88 -21.89 -5.02
CA ASP A 225 14.35 -23.23 -4.85
C ASP A 225 13.16 -23.18 -3.85
N GLU A 226 11.99 -23.57 -4.32
CA GLU A 226 10.77 -23.56 -3.52
C GLU A 226 10.93 -24.31 -2.18
N ALA A 227 11.65 -25.43 -2.19
CA ALA A 227 11.87 -26.25 -0.99
C ALA A 227 12.62 -25.52 0.14
N LEU A 228 13.36 -24.47 -0.17
CA LEU A 228 14.11 -23.68 0.82
C LEU A 228 13.33 -22.48 1.35
N PHE A 229 12.41 -21.94 0.54
CA PHE A 229 11.71 -20.66 0.81
C PHE A 229 10.26 -20.81 1.23
N ALA A 230 9.63 -21.95 0.96
CA ALA A 230 8.25 -22.23 1.37
C ALA A 230 8.21 -22.66 2.83
N GLN A 231 7.68 -21.82 3.70
CA GLN A 231 7.62 -22.05 5.14
C GLN A 231 6.19 -22.38 5.57
N GLN A 232 6.05 -23.06 6.70
CA GLN A 232 4.77 -23.28 7.36
C GLN A 232 4.80 -22.72 8.78
N PHE A 233 3.61 -22.47 9.30
CA PHE A 233 3.40 -22.05 10.68
C PHE A 233 2.66 -23.14 11.43
N TYR A 234 3.14 -23.45 12.62
CA TYR A 234 2.47 -24.30 13.58
C TYR A 234 2.03 -23.43 14.78
N LEU A 235 0.75 -23.53 15.10
CA LEU A 235 0.06 -22.72 16.13
C LEU A 235 -0.11 -23.53 17.42
#